data_7abc33aeaf89fc3fef2a8ecd0e118c5a
#
_entry.id   7abc33aeaf89fc3fef2a8ecd0e118c5a
#
_cell.length_a   1.000
_cell.length_b   1.000
_cell.length_c   1.000
_cell.angle_alpha   90.00
_cell.angle_beta   90.00
_cell.angle_gamma   90.00
#
_symmetry.space_group_name_H-M   'P 1'
#
loop_
_entity.id
_entity.type
_entity.pdbx_description
1 polymer ?
#
loop_
_entity_poly.entity_id
_entity_poly.type
_entity_poly.pdbx_seq_one_letter_code
_entity_poly.pdbx_strand_id
1 'polypeptide(L)'
;PVTHCFMHNGMSHLAFNMIALWQFGSELERFIGTKRYAVLYFLAVACAALLQIITSQVSGNFAPMLGASGGVFGLLYGYAACFPNARIIPLIPPIPMPAWLAVSLYGAAELYFGFSGNLSTIAHFAHLGGIIGGFLALPWPWRRQDFAKMAAERGLRYRV
;
A
#
# COMPACT_ATOMS: atom_id res chain seq x y z
N PRO A 1 -7.74 16.50 -3.14
CA PRO A 1 -7.11 15.23 -3.57
C PRO A 1 -6.80 14.26 -2.43
N VAL A 2 -6.38 14.76 -1.23
CA VAL A 2 -5.99 13.87 -0.10
C VAL A 2 -7.19 13.47 0.77
N THR A 3 -8.26 14.26 0.80
CA THR A 3 -9.41 14.05 1.68
C THR A 3 -10.21 12.77 1.39
N HIS A 4 -10.10 12.21 0.17
CA HIS A 4 -10.78 10.97 -0.20
C HIS A 4 -10.39 9.78 0.69
N CYS A 5 -9.15 9.77 1.23
CA CYS A 5 -8.70 8.67 2.08
C CYS A 5 -9.43 8.58 3.43
N PHE A 6 -10.18 9.60 3.82
CA PHE A 6 -11.02 9.61 5.01
C PHE A 6 -12.47 9.23 4.74
N MET A 7 -12.89 9.14 3.47
CA MET A 7 -14.25 8.77 3.08
C MET A 7 -14.29 7.29 2.69
N HIS A 8 -15.34 6.58 3.15
CA HIS A 8 -15.48 5.15 2.88
C HIS A 8 -16.89 4.81 2.40
N ASN A 9 -16.97 3.84 1.49
CA ASN A 9 -18.25 3.35 0.99
C ASN A 9 -18.78 2.22 1.90
N GLY A 10 -19.31 2.60 3.06
CA GLY A 10 -19.88 1.68 4.03
C GLY A 10 -18.90 1.11 5.05
N MET A 11 -19.46 0.43 6.07
CA MET A 11 -18.72 -0.05 7.24
C MET A 11 -17.71 -1.17 6.90
N SER A 12 -18.03 -2.05 5.97
CA SER A 12 -17.11 -3.12 5.57
C SER A 12 -15.86 -2.57 4.91
N HIS A 13 -16.03 -1.58 4.01
CA HIS A 13 -14.89 -0.91 3.35
C HIS A 13 -14.00 -0.19 4.37
N LEU A 14 -14.60 0.51 5.33
CA LEU A 14 -13.86 1.13 6.44
C LEU A 14 -13.11 0.09 7.26
N ALA A 15 -13.80 -0.98 7.68
CA ALA A 15 -13.21 -2.02 8.53
C ALA A 15 -12.01 -2.69 7.87
N PHE A 16 -12.10 -3.07 6.60
CA PHE A 16 -10.99 -3.70 5.87
C PHE A 16 -9.78 -2.76 5.73
N ASN A 17 -10.02 -1.47 5.45
CA ASN A 17 -8.94 -0.50 5.41
C ASN A 17 -8.27 -0.33 6.79
N MET A 18 -9.04 -0.25 7.87
CA MET A 18 -8.51 -0.08 9.22
C MET A 18 -7.75 -1.32 9.71
N ILE A 19 -8.24 -2.52 9.41
CA ILE A 19 -7.53 -3.78 9.72
C ILE A 19 -6.20 -3.82 8.99
N ALA A 20 -6.16 -3.52 7.69
CA ALA A 20 -4.94 -3.53 6.91
C ALA A 20 -3.96 -2.44 7.38
N LEU A 21 -4.46 -1.24 7.67
CA LEU A 21 -3.68 -0.14 8.21
C LEU A 21 -3.05 -0.51 9.56
N TRP A 22 -3.80 -1.16 10.43
CA TRP A 22 -3.30 -1.62 11.73
C TRP A 22 -2.29 -2.76 11.58
N GLN A 23 -2.60 -3.77 10.76
CA GLN A 23 -1.80 -4.97 10.60
C GLN A 23 -0.41 -4.65 10.02
N PHE A 24 -0.36 -3.90 8.92
CA PHE A 24 0.90 -3.58 8.23
C PHE A 24 1.50 -2.27 8.73
N GLY A 25 0.66 -1.30 9.04
CA GLY A 25 1.10 0.04 9.42
C GLY A 25 1.80 0.07 10.76
N SER A 26 1.28 -0.62 11.79
CA SER A 26 1.81 -0.55 13.15
C SER A 26 3.24 -1.08 13.26
N GLU A 27 3.55 -2.18 12.58
CA GLU A 27 4.90 -2.76 12.58
C GLU A 27 5.86 -1.93 11.73
N LEU A 28 5.39 -1.49 10.56
CA LEU A 28 6.16 -0.64 9.68
C LEU A 28 6.50 0.71 10.35
N GLU A 29 5.52 1.35 11.01
CA GLU A 29 5.74 2.60 11.72
C GLU A 29 6.80 2.46 12.82
N ARG A 30 6.71 1.39 13.63
CA ARG A 30 7.72 1.10 14.65
C ARG A 30 9.10 0.93 14.04
N PHE A 31 9.19 0.37 12.85
CA PHE A 31 10.46 0.11 12.18
C PHE A 31 11.05 1.37 11.51
N ILE A 32 10.26 2.10 10.68
CA ILE A 32 10.77 3.27 9.94
C ILE A 32 10.60 4.59 10.69
N GLY A 33 9.73 4.63 11.70
CA GLY A 33 9.38 5.80 12.51
C GLY A 33 8.25 6.63 11.92
N THR A 34 7.53 7.31 12.83
CA THR A 34 6.28 8.03 12.52
C THR A 34 6.41 9.04 11.38
N LYS A 35 7.51 9.81 11.33
CA LYS A 35 7.69 10.81 10.26
C LYS A 35 7.78 10.16 8.88
N ARG A 36 8.61 9.12 8.72
CA ARG A 36 8.75 8.40 7.44
C ARG A 36 7.49 7.64 7.08
N TYR A 37 6.85 7.04 8.07
CA TYR A 37 5.56 6.39 7.91
C TYR A 37 4.49 7.36 7.37
N ALA A 38 4.36 8.54 7.96
CA ALA A 38 3.42 9.55 7.50
C ALA A 38 3.74 10.02 6.07
N VAL A 39 5.01 10.27 5.75
CA VAL A 39 5.44 10.64 4.39
C VAL A 39 5.08 9.53 3.41
N LEU A 40 5.39 8.27 3.73
CA LEU A 40 5.06 7.13 2.89
C LEU A 40 3.55 7.04 2.64
N TYR A 41 2.74 7.09 3.71
CA TYR A 41 1.29 6.99 3.61
C TYR A 41 0.70 8.10 2.74
N PHE A 42 1.02 9.37 3.03
CA PHE A 42 0.44 10.50 2.30
C PHE A 42 0.97 10.64 0.88
N LEU A 43 2.21 10.25 0.61
CA LEU A 43 2.73 10.19 -0.75
C LEU A 43 2.02 9.08 -1.55
N ALA A 44 1.79 7.92 -0.94
CA ALA A 44 1.00 6.85 -1.55
C ALA A 44 -0.44 7.31 -1.88
N VAL A 45 -1.10 8.00 -0.94
CA VAL A 45 -2.43 8.60 -1.16
C VAL A 45 -2.41 9.60 -2.32
N ALA A 46 -1.40 10.46 -2.39
CA ALA A 46 -1.28 11.45 -3.46
C ALA A 46 -1.03 10.80 -4.83
N CYS A 47 -0.13 9.80 -4.90
CA CYS A 47 0.13 9.06 -6.13
C CYS A 47 -1.08 8.23 -6.57
N ALA A 48 -1.83 7.66 -5.63
CA ALA A 48 -3.09 6.98 -5.89
C ALA A 48 -4.10 7.91 -6.57
N ALA A 49 -4.30 9.10 -6.00
CA ALA A 49 -5.17 10.11 -6.57
C ALA A 49 -4.72 10.55 -7.97
N LEU A 50 -3.43 10.81 -8.13
CA LEU A 50 -2.88 11.26 -9.41
C LEU A 50 -3.06 10.21 -10.51
N LEU A 51 -2.72 8.96 -10.24
CA LEU A 51 -2.84 7.89 -11.23
C LEU A 51 -4.31 7.64 -11.58
N GLN A 52 -5.21 7.64 -10.61
CA GLN A 52 -6.65 7.51 -10.86
C GLN A 52 -7.19 8.66 -11.72
N ILE A 53 -6.80 9.90 -11.46
CA ILE A 53 -7.21 11.05 -12.27
C ILE A 53 -6.70 10.91 -13.70
N ILE A 54 -5.43 10.58 -13.90
CA ILE A 54 -4.84 10.40 -15.23
C ILE A 54 -5.58 9.31 -16.01
N THR A 55 -5.77 8.15 -15.40
CA THR A 55 -6.45 7.02 -16.06
C THR A 55 -7.91 7.32 -16.35
N SER A 56 -8.61 8.03 -15.45
CA SER A 56 -9.99 8.47 -15.68
C SER A 56 -10.09 9.44 -16.85
N GLN A 57 -9.16 10.37 -17.00
CA GLN A 57 -9.13 11.31 -18.14
C GLN A 57 -8.87 10.59 -19.45
N VAL A 58 -7.96 9.62 -19.46
CA VAL A 58 -7.62 8.85 -20.67
C VAL A 58 -8.76 7.91 -21.09
N SER A 59 -9.39 7.23 -20.14
CA SER A 59 -10.44 6.25 -20.41
C SER A 59 -11.85 6.85 -20.55
N GLY A 60 -12.04 8.10 -20.13
CA GLY A 60 -13.37 8.73 -20.04
C GLY A 60 -14.25 8.15 -18.92
N ASN A 61 -13.73 7.27 -18.08
CA ASN A 61 -14.45 6.63 -16.99
C ASN A 61 -14.10 7.29 -15.64
N PHE A 62 -15.01 8.09 -15.13
CA PHE A 62 -14.85 8.86 -13.89
C PHE A 62 -15.48 8.13 -12.69
N ALA A 63 -14.86 7.04 -12.26
CA ALA A 63 -15.27 6.38 -11.02
C ALA A 63 -14.87 7.21 -9.79
N PRO A 64 -15.75 7.40 -8.81
CA PRO A 64 -15.41 8.09 -7.58
C PRO A 64 -14.34 7.30 -6.80
N MET A 65 -13.30 7.99 -6.36
CA MET A 65 -12.25 7.41 -5.53
C MET A 65 -12.54 7.69 -4.06
N LEU A 66 -12.72 6.64 -3.28
CA LEU A 66 -13.00 6.69 -1.84
C LEU A 66 -12.14 5.66 -1.11
N GLY A 67 -11.72 5.98 0.09
CA GLY A 67 -11.05 5.06 0.99
C GLY A 67 -9.55 5.29 1.17
N ALA A 68 -9.04 4.75 2.27
CA ALA A 68 -7.63 4.77 2.63
C ALA A 68 -6.78 3.80 1.80
N SER A 69 -7.40 3.00 0.92
CA SER A 69 -6.78 1.84 0.29
C SER A 69 -5.54 2.19 -0.55
N GLY A 70 -5.52 3.32 -1.25
CA GLY A 70 -4.31 3.78 -1.94
C GLY A 70 -3.12 3.93 -1.00
N GLY A 71 -3.34 4.54 0.17
CA GLY A 71 -2.32 4.62 1.23
C GLY A 71 -1.96 3.24 1.80
N VAL A 72 -2.95 2.37 2.01
CA VAL A 72 -2.75 0.98 2.50
C VAL A 72 -1.90 0.17 1.53
N PHE A 73 -2.12 0.28 0.21
CA PHE A 73 -1.29 -0.39 -0.79
C PHE A 73 0.16 0.13 -0.79
N GLY A 74 0.36 1.43 -0.52
CA GLY A 74 1.69 1.99 -0.30
C GLY A 74 2.36 1.44 0.96
N LEU A 75 1.61 1.32 2.06
CA LEU A 75 2.12 0.70 3.29
C LEU A 75 2.42 -0.80 3.10
N LEU A 76 1.60 -1.52 2.35
CA LEU A 76 1.81 -2.92 2.04
C LEU A 76 3.11 -3.10 1.23
N TYR A 77 3.37 -2.22 0.25
CA TYR A 77 4.66 -2.17 -0.44
C TYR A 77 5.80 -1.90 0.55
N GLY A 78 5.68 -0.86 1.39
CA GLY A 78 6.69 -0.51 2.38
C GLY A 78 6.99 -1.65 3.35
N TYR A 79 5.94 -2.35 3.79
CA TYR A 79 6.06 -3.54 4.64
C TYR A 79 6.84 -4.66 3.94
N ALA A 80 6.50 -4.98 2.70
CA ALA A 80 7.21 -6.00 1.94
C ALA A 80 8.66 -5.62 1.61
N ALA A 81 8.94 -4.34 1.40
CA ALA A 81 10.30 -3.84 1.20
C ALA A 81 11.16 -3.98 2.46
N CYS A 82 10.58 -3.71 3.64
CA CYS A 82 11.26 -3.83 4.94
C CYS A 82 11.32 -5.28 5.45
N PHE A 83 10.28 -6.06 5.22
CA PHE A 83 10.10 -7.42 5.76
C PHE A 83 9.71 -8.43 4.67
N PRO A 84 10.53 -8.62 3.61
CA PRO A 84 10.12 -9.38 2.43
C PRO A 84 9.71 -10.82 2.73
N ASN A 85 10.38 -11.46 3.67
CA ASN A 85 10.14 -12.86 4.06
C ASN A 85 9.18 -13.02 5.24
N ALA A 86 8.64 -11.91 5.78
CA ALA A 86 7.61 -11.99 6.81
C ALA A 86 6.39 -12.73 6.26
N ARG A 87 5.90 -13.71 7.03
CA ARG A 87 4.68 -14.43 6.64
C ARG A 87 3.47 -13.57 6.98
N ILE A 88 2.69 -13.25 5.97
CA ILE A 88 1.41 -12.59 6.11
C ILE A 88 0.30 -13.52 5.63
N ILE A 89 -0.88 -13.34 6.20
CA ILE A 89 -2.09 -14.03 5.75
C ILE A 89 -2.96 -12.96 5.10
N PRO A 90 -3.00 -12.91 3.76
CA PRO A 90 -3.92 -12.01 3.06
C PRO A 90 -5.36 -12.32 3.42
N LEU A 91 -6.22 -11.34 3.28
CA LEU A 91 -7.65 -11.56 3.52
C LEU A 91 -8.26 -12.50 2.47
N ILE A 92 -7.83 -12.36 1.22
CA ILE A 92 -8.28 -13.17 0.07
C ILE A 92 -7.08 -13.38 -0.87
N PRO A 93 -6.68 -14.63 -1.11
CA PRO A 93 -7.04 -15.85 -0.39
C PRO A 93 -6.34 -15.91 0.98
N PRO A 94 -6.93 -16.53 2.01
CA PRO A 94 -6.33 -16.61 3.34
C PRO A 94 -5.23 -17.70 3.41
N ILE A 95 -4.25 -17.57 2.55
CA ILE A 95 -3.11 -18.48 2.43
C ILE A 95 -1.86 -17.79 2.95
N PRO A 96 -1.18 -18.35 3.97
CA PRO A 96 0.07 -17.78 4.47
C PRO A 96 1.14 -17.73 3.37
N MET A 97 1.66 -16.54 3.10
CA MET A 97 2.71 -16.36 2.09
C MET A 97 3.70 -15.26 2.50
N PRO A 98 4.91 -15.23 1.91
CA PRO A 98 5.85 -14.14 2.13
C PRO A 98 5.28 -12.79 1.67
N ALA A 99 5.59 -11.71 2.38
CA ALA A 99 5.07 -10.38 2.08
C ALA A 99 5.38 -9.92 0.65
N TRP A 100 6.60 -10.20 0.14
CA TRP A 100 6.96 -9.86 -1.24
C TRP A 100 6.03 -10.52 -2.28
N LEU A 101 5.67 -11.80 -2.05
CA LEU A 101 4.79 -12.53 -2.96
C LEU A 101 3.37 -11.97 -2.92
N ALA A 102 2.84 -11.70 -1.73
CA ALA A 102 1.51 -11.12 -1.57
C ALA A 102 1.38 -9.76 -2.28
N VAL A 103 2.36 -8.86 -2.10
CA VAL A 103 2.37 -7.55 -2.78
C VAL A 103 2.44 -7.71 -4.29
N SER A 104 3.28 -8.62 -4.79
CA SER A 104 3.40 -8.89 -6.23
C SER A 104 2.08 -9.42 -6.81
N LEU A 105 1.42 -10.36 -6.12
CA LEU A 105 0.14 -10.92 -6.55
C LEU A 105 -0.98 -9.88 -6.52
N TYR A 106 -1.06 -9.07 -5.46
CA TYR A 106 -2.03 -7.97 -5.40
C TYR A 106 -1.78 -6.94 -6.50
N GLY A 107 -0.53 -6.50 -6.71
CA GLY A 107 -0.20 -5.58 -7.78
C GLY A 107 -0.55 -6.11 -9.16
N ALA A 108 -0.28 -7.39 -9.42
CA ALA A 108 -0.64 -8.06 -10.67
C ALA A 108 -2.16 -8.16 -10.84
N ALA A 109 -2.91 -8.48 -9.78
CA ALA A 109 -4.36 -8.52 -9.79
C ALA A 109 -4.97 -7.14 -10.08
N GLU A 110 -4.49 -6.09 -9.40
CA GLU A 110 -4.94 -4.71 -9.64
C GLU A 110 -4.68 -4.28 -11.09
N LEU A 111 -3.53 -4.65 -11.64
CA LEU A 111 -3.20 -4.36 -13.05
C LEU A 111 -4.16 -5.10 -14.00
N TYR A 112 -4.37 -6.40 -13.76
CA TYR A 112 -5.27 -7.21 -14.58
C TYR A 112 -6.71 -6.68 -14.56
N PHE A 113 -7.27 -6.43 -13.36
CA PHE A 113 -8.64 -5.95 -13.23
C PHE A 113 -8.79 -4.50 -13.74
N GLY A 114 -7.78 -3.67 -13.58
CA GLY A 114 -7.77 -2.31 -14.12
C GLY A 114 -7.87 -2.26 -15.62
N PHE A 115 -7.19 -3.18 -16.33
CA PHE A 115 -7.26 -3.26 -17.80
C PHE A 115 -8.45 -4.08 -18.33
N SER A 116 -8.89 -5.11 -17.60
CA SER A 116 -10.02 -5.93 -18.05
C SER A 116 -11.37 -5.25 -17.90
N GLY A 117 -11.45 -4.16 -17.14
CA GLY A 117 -12.71 -3.46 -16.80
C GLY A 117 -13.63 -4.27 -15.89
N ASN A 118 -13.20 -5.44 -15.45
CA ASN A 118 -13.92 -6.24 -14.44
C ASN A 118 -13.81 -5.55 -13.09
N LEU A 119 -14.87 -5.62 -12.29
CA LEU A 119 -14.95 -4.94 -10.98
C LEU A 119 -14.79 -3.41 -11.08
N SER A 120 -15.44 -2.80 -12.06
CA SER A 120 -15.36 -1.36 -12.39
C SER A 120 -15.72 -0.40 -11.22
N THR A 121 -16.28 -0.93 -10.13
CA THR A 121 -16.57 -0.18 -8.91
C THR A 121 -15.34 0.03 -8.00
N ILE A 122 -14.23 -0.64 -8.29
CA ILE A 122 -12.98 -0.55 -7.54
C ILE A 122 -11.99 0.32 -8.31
N ALA A 123 -11.35 1.24 -7.61
CA ALA A 123 -10.34 2.13 -8.20
C ALA A 123 -8.97 1.42 -8.30
N HIS A 124 -8.86 0.41 -9.17
CA HIS A 124 -7.65 -0.41 -9.33
C HIS A 124 -6.38 0.42 -9.59
N PHE A 125 -6.49 1.44 -10.43
CA PHE A 125 -5.36 2.32 -10.72
C PHE A 125 -4.96 3.19 -9.52
N ALA A 126 -5.89 3.50 -8.62
CA ALA A 126 -5.54 4.15 -7.35
C ALA A 126 -4.68 3.25 -6.46
N HIS A 127 -4.99 1.94 -6.40
CA HIS A 127 -4.18 0.98 -5.65
C HIS A 127 -2.76 0.85 -6.25
N LEU A 128 -2.65 0.76 -7.57
CA LEU A 128 -1.34 0.76 -8.26
C LEU A 128 -0.58 2.07 -8.02
N GLY A 129 -1.26 3.21 -8.06
CA GLY A 129 -0.69 4.51 -7.71
C GLY A 129 -0.16 4.53 -6.27
N GLY A 130 -0.88 3.88 -5.35
CA GLY A 130 -0.45 3.70 -3.96
C GLY A 130 0.85 2.91 -3.84
N ILE A 131 0.99 1.79 -4.56
CA ILE A 131 2.23 1.01 -4.62
C ILE A 131 3.39 1.85 -5.17
N ILE A 132 3.16 2.61 -6.24
CA ILE A 132 4.16 3.52 -6.82
C ILE A 132 4.58 4.58 -5.79
N GLY A 133 3.63 5.20 -5.10
CA GLY A 133 3.91 6.18 -4.04
C GLY A 133 4.72 5.58 -2.89
N GLY A 134 4.41 4.36 -2.47
CA GLY A 134 5.20 3.61 -1.50
C GLY A 134 6.63 3.36 -1.96
N PHE A 135 6.81 2.97 -3.22
CA PHE A 135 8.12 2.82 -3.85
C PHE A 135 8.91 4.14 -3.87
N LEU A 136 8.27 5.25 -4.21
CA LEU A 136 8.93 6.56 -4.24
C LEU A 136 9.29 7.08 -2.85
N ALA A 137 8.49 6.76 -1.84
CA ALA A 137 8.73 7.14 -0.44
C ALA A 137 9.88 6.35 0.19
N LEU A 138 10.07 5.10 -0.24
CA LEU A 138 11.17 4.23 0.17
C LEU A 138 11.99 3.89 -1.07
N PRO A 139 12.77 4.82 -1.63
CA PRO A 139 13.46 4.62 -2.89
C PRO A 139 14.47 3.48 -2.79
N TRP A 140 14.47 2.65 -3.80
CA TRP A 140 15.54 1.69 -4.04
C TRP A 140 16.87 2.46 -4.32
N PRO A 141 18.01 2.12 -3.71
CA PRO A 141 18.19 0.94 -2.88
C PRO A 141 18.37 1.31 -1.39
N TRP A 142 17.34 1.17 -0.60
CA TRP A 142 17.59 1.03 0.83
C TRP A 142 18.38 -0.25 1.01
N ARG A 143 19.68 -0.12 1.20
CA ARG A 143 20.56 -1.26 1.38
C ARG A 143 20.11 -2.01 2.63
N ARG A 144 20.26 -3.32 2.63
CA ARG A 144 20.01 -4.14 3.84
C ARG A 144 20.71 -3.57 5.10
N GLN A 145 21.85 -2.89 4.89
CA GLN A 145 22.60 -2.19 5.93
C GLN A 145 21.82 -1.01 6.52
N ASP A 146 21.05 -0.28 5.73
CA ASP A 146 20.26 0.86 6.23
C ASP A 146 19.10 0.36 7.09
N PHE A 147 18.45 -0.73 6.70
CA PHE A 147 17.42 -1.37 7.51
C PHE A 147 17.99 -1.96 8.82
N ALA A 148 19.15 -2.61 8.75
CA ALA A 148 19.81 -3.13 9.94
C ALA A 148 20.21 -2.00 10.91
N LYS A 149 20.73 -0.88 10.38
CA LYS A 149 21.05 0.32 11.17
C LYS A 149 19.81 0.92 11.81
N MET A 150 18.73 1.09 11.04
CA MET A 150 17.46 1.62 11.54
C MET A 150 16.86 0.74 12.63
N ALA A 151 16.93 -0.59 12.47
CA ALA A 151 16.46 -1.53 13.47
C ALA A 151 17.28 -1.41 14.75
N ALA A 152 18.63 -1.34 14.65
CA ALA A 152 19.52 -1.20 15.79
C ALA A 152 19.27 0.11 16.57
N GLU A 153 19.09 1.24 15.88
CA GLU A 153 18.76 2.54 16.48
C GLU A 153 17.45 2.53 17.29
N ARG A 154 16.58 1.54 17.01
CA ARG A 154 15.27 1.39 17.65
C ARG A 154 15.19 0.19 18.61
N GLY A 155 16.32 -0.47 18.88
CA GLY A 155 16.36 -1.67 19.69
C GLY A 155 15.62 -2.87 19.10
N LEU A 156 15.41 -2.88 17.78
CA LEU A 156 14.72 -3.94 17.05
C LEU A 156 15.74 -4.90 16.42
N ARG A 157 15.37 -6.19 16.33
CA ARG A 157 16.16 -7.18 15.58
C ARG A 157 15.65 -7.25 14.14
N TYR A 158 16.49 -6.86 13.17
CA TYR A 158 16.21 -7.05 11.76
C TYR A 158 16.75 -8.41 11.31
N ARG A 159 15.86 -9.31 10.92
CA ARG A 159 16.21 -10.59 10.31
C ARG A 159 15.73 -10.56 8.85
N VAL A 160 16.64 -10.84 7.94
CA VAL A 160 16.35 -10.95 6.50
C VAL A 160 15.84 -12.35 6.18
#